data_bd1d3b0e8330c5b70924c83d271f3fed
#
_entry.id   bd1d3b0e8330c5b70924c83d271f3fed
#
_cell.length_a   1.000
_cell.length_b   1.000
_cell.length_c   1.000
_cell.angle_alpha   90.00
_cell.angle_beta   90.00
_cell.angle_gamma   90.00
#
_symmetry.space_group_name_H-M   'P 1'
#
loop_
_entity.id
_entity.type
_entity.pdbx_description
1 polymer ?
#
loop_
_entity_poly.entity_id
_entity_poly.type
_entity_poly.pdbx_seq_one_letter_code
_entity_poly.pdbx_strand_id
1 'polypeptide(L)'
;MSYIPSIFDGCAGVTEETLKHYLGVEKPWPWQSRALEMAIDLANDYGSKTVITAPTGAGKSIIFLGLCRWAIENNKRVAIYCCRNLLIQQLIAGMKKGKLDFGVRAAQFRKLKKGNALVQLCSLDTVYASFKRELHDLPRADIVIVDEAHQQRQTKACQVFEKHVERGASLIGFTATPVDLSHIYDNLEAVCVNSEMRSKELEYPAHVPALTFGCPEMDTRKLKPLKTGEFSNQQVIKEVWTPQIFGHIVEHYKKLNPKQKPALLFAPGVKESKWLCDMLNRHDIPAAHIDGSDVYIDGQEHKSDPEKREEVIARLKSGEIKVICNRFVMREGIDIPELYHIILATPIGSLASYVQVVGRVLRNHPSIDKVVVQDHAGNFWRHGSPNQDRDWSDYFHMTSNQASEVRKKEIEKGEVENPIICPRCMLVRKSGFKCPGCGYTHSDSRRMVIQRNGQLISLDGPPVSKVKVKRKSDSETQWIRCYYRCSKSNRTFNQAYALFVHEQGYHPPRDLRFMPINEIDWYERCDRVKQDDLR
;
A
#
# COMPACT_ATOMS: atom_id res chain seq x y z
N MET A 1 -14.04 -3.60 -22.77
CA MET A 1 -12.93 -4.35 -23.43
C MET A 1 -12.24 -3.38 -24.37
N SER A 2 -11.23 -2.69 -23.90
CA SER A 2 -10.36 -1.88 -24.75
C SER A 2 -9.25 -2.80 -25.25
N TYR A 3 -9.29 -3.07 -26.53
CA TYR A 3 -8.30 -3.80 -27.30
C TYR A 3 -6.96 -3.07 -27.17
N ILE A 4 -5.97 -3.67 -26.53
CA ILE A 4 -4.57 -3.24 -26.63
C ILE A 4 -4.08 -3.87 -27.94
N PRO A 5 -3.73 -3.07 -28.97
CA PRO A 5 -3.21 -3.63 -30.22
C PRO A 5 -1.92 -4.37 -29.95
N SER A 6 -1.71 -5.50 -30.62
CA SER A 6 -0.42 -6.16 -30.65
C SER A 6 0.55 -5.23 -31.39
N ILE A 7 1.52 -4.65 -30.68
CA ILE A 7 2.54 -3.73 -31.20
C ILE A 7 3.65 -4.55 -31.91
N PHE A 8 3.29 -5.55 -32.70
CA PHE A 8 4.29 -6.33 -33.46
C PHE A 8 4.61 -5.76 -34.86
N ASP A 9 4.14 -4.55 -35.17
CA ASP A 9 4.32 -3.96 -36.51
C ASP A 9 5.28 -2.75 -36.57
N GLY A 10 6.34 -2.68 -35.75
CA GLY A 10 7.12 -1.45 -35.70
C GLY A 10 8.61 -1.44 -35.50
N CYS A 11 9.28 -2.55 -35.16
CA CYS A 11 10.72 -2.53 -34.93
C CYS A 11 11.48 -3.48 -35.86
N ALA A 12 12.16 -2.91 -36.83
CA ALA A 12 13.05 -3.66 -37.69
C ALA A 12 14.21 -4.26 -36.87
N GLY A 13 14.12 -5.56 -36.52
CA GLY A 13 15.28 -6.33 -36.09
C GLY A 13 15.24 -7.02 -34.71
N VAL A 14 14.25 -6.79 -33.86
CA VAL A 14 14.20 -7.45 -32.53
C VAL A 14 13.19 -8.60 -32.57
N THR A 15 13.68 -9.84 -32.62
CA THR A 15 12.82 -11.03 -32.58
C THR A 15 12.52 -11.44 -31.14
N GLU A 16 11.46 -12.26 -30.91
CA GLU A 16 11.15 -12.82 -29.59
C GLU A 16 12.33 -13.59 -28.99
N GLU A 17 13.09 -14.31 -29.84
CA GLU A 17 14.27 -15.05 -29.43
C GLU A 17 15.39 -14.10 -28.95
N THR A 18 15.59 -12.99 -29.65
CA THR A 18 16.53 -11.93 -29.25
C THR A 18 16.14 -11.29 -27.90
N LEU A 19 14.86 -11.04 -27.67
CA LEU A 19 14.37 -10.52 -26.38
C LEU A 19 14.59 -11.53 -25.24
N LYS A 20 14.34 -12.82 -25.47
CA LYS A 20 14.66 -13.89 -24.51
C LYS A 20 16.14 -13.95 -24.17
N HIS A 21 17.00 -13.82 -25.18
CA HIS A 21 18.45 -13.77 -24.99
C HIS A 21 18.84 -12.60 -24.07
N TYR A 22 18.36 -11.39 -24.35
CA TYR A 22 18.67 -10.23 -23.53
C TYR A 22 18.08 -10.31 -22.12
N LEU A 23 16.83 -10.74 -21.96
CA LEU A 23 16.23 -10.92 -20.64
C LEU A 23 16.95 -12.01 -19.82
N GLY A 24 17.54 -12.99 -20.48
CA GLY A 24 18.28 -14.08 -19.83
C GLY A 24 17.37 -15.00 -19.01
N VAL A 25 16.12 -15.15 -19.47
CA VAL A 25 15.11 -16.05 -18.90
C VAL A 25 14.48 -16.86 -20.04
N GLU A 26 14.24 -18.13 -19.80
CA GLU A 26 13.68 -19.05 -20.81
C GLU A 26 12.27 -18.68 -21.22
N LYS A 27 11.44 -18.31 -20.21
CA LYS A 27 10.04 -17.96 -20.38
C LYS A 27 9.77 -16.60 -19.73
N PRO A 28 10.06 -15.49 -20.41
CA PRO A 28 9.73 -14.17 -19.91
C PRO A 28 8.20 -13.97 -19.92
N TRP A 29 7.72 -13.17 -18.98
CA TRP A 29 6.34 -12.71 -19.04
C TRP A 29 6.15 -11.75 -20.24
N PRO A 30 4.98 -11.74 -20.89
CA PRO A 30 4.75 -10.92 -22.09
C PRO A 30 5.09 -9.44 -21.88
N TRP A 31 4.78 -8.87 -20.75
CA TRP A 31 5.09 -7.48 -20.42
C TRP A 31 6.60 -7.22 -20.25
N GLN A 32 7.41 -8.21 -19.88
CA GLN A 32 8.86 -8.05 -19.80
C GLN A 32 9.48 -7.88 -21.20
N SER A 33 8.98 -8.64 -22.17
CA SER A 33 9.37 -8.49 -23.55
C SER A 33 8.95 -7.13 -24.11
N ARG A 34 7.68 -6.74 -23.93
CA ARG A 34 7.18 -5.41 -24.33
C ARG A 34 7.98 -4.27 -23.71
N ALA A 35 8.27 -4.37 -22.39
CA ALA A 35 9.01 -3.33 -21.69
C ALA A 35 10.46 -3.23 -22.14
N LEU A 36 11.11 -4.36 -22.47
CA LEU A 36 12.48 -4.36 -22.99
C LEU A 36 12.52 -3.79 -24.41
N GLU A 37 11.61 -4.21 -25.29
CA GLU A 37 11.48 -3.70 -26.63
C GLU A 37 11.31 -2.17 -26.62
N MET A 38 10.33 -1.68 -25.88
CA MET A 38 10.09 -0.25 -25.70
C MET A 38 11.31 0.49 -25.12
N ALA A 39 12.00 -0.11 -24.14
CA ALA A 39 13.20 0.50 -23.57
C ALA A 39 14.36 0.56 -24.58
N ILE A 40 14.47 -0.40 -25.50
CA ILE A 40 15.44 -0.39 -26.60
C ILE A 40 15.11 0.71 -27.61
N ASP A 41 13.84 0.89 -27.96
CA ASP A 41 13.40 1.96 -28.86
C ASP A 41 13.69 3.33 -28.27
N LEU A 42 13.32 3.55 -27.01
CA LEU A 42 13.62 4.77 -26.28
C LEU A 42 15.12 5.02 -26.13
N ALA A 43 15.93 3.97 -26.01
CA ALA A 43 17.39 4.07 -25.97
C ALA A 43 18.02 4.51 -27.30
N ASN A 44 17.29 4.42 -28.39
CA ASN A 44 17.67 4.92 -29.72
C ASN A 44 17.07 6.30 -30.01
N ASP A 45 16.14 6.79 -29.21
CA ASP A 45 15.55 8.12 -29.31
C ASP A 45 16.28 9.10 -28.38
N TYR A 46 17.29 9.78 -28.93
CA TYR A 46 18.17 10.66 -28.18
C TYR A 46 17.42 11.82 -27.53
N GLY A 47 17.65 11.98 -26.23
CA GLY A 47 17.02 13.04 -25.43
C GLY A 47 15.58 12.76 -25.02
N SER A 48 15.04 11.58 -25.33
CA SER A 48 13.71 11.17 -24.88
C SER A 48 13.62 11.07 -23.34
N LYS A 49 12.46 11.40 -22.77
CA LYS A 49 12.20 11.34 -21.34
C LYS A 49 10.88 10.63 -21.10
N THR A 50 10.95 9.33 -20.82
CA THR A 50 9.76 8.47 -20.72
C THR A 50 9.78 7.64 -19.44
N VAL A 51 8.61 7.50 -18.81
CA VAL A 51 8.39 6.58 -17.68
C VAL A 51 7.70 5.33 -18.19
N ILE A 52 8.29 4.18 -17.92
CA ILE A 52 7.68 2.85 -18.12
C ILE A 52 7.09 2.42 -16.77
N THR A 53 5.77 2.19 -16.75
CA THR A 53 5.08 1.73 -15.54
C THR A 53 4.65 0.27 -15.65
N ALA A 54 4.92 -0.48 -14.57
CA ALA A 54 4.46 -1.84 -14.38
C ALA A 54 4.22 -2.07 -12.88
N PRO A 55 3.21 -2.87 -12.47
CA PRO A 55 2.94 -3.13 -11.08
C PRO A 55 4.14 -3.68 -10.30
N THR A 56 4.08 -3.61 -8.97
CA THR A 56 5.10 -4.19 -8.10
C THR A 56 5.20 -5.70 -8.35
N GLY A 57 6.42 -6.22 -8.52
CA GLY A 57 6.60 -7.65 -8.81
C GLY A 57 6.63 -8.02 -10.31
N ALA A 58 6.48 -7.06 -11.22
CA ALA A 58 6.56 -7.30 -12.67
C ALA A 58 7.96 -7.70 -13.19
N GLY A 59 8.96 -7.73 -12.32
CA GLY A 59 10.32 -8.14 -12.70
C GLY A 59 11.15 -7.05 -13.36
N LYS A 60 10.96 -5.78 -13.01
CA LYS A 60 11.69 -4.61 -13.54
C LYS A 60 13.22 -4.82 -13.58
N SER A 61 13.80 -5.47 -12.55
CA SER A 61 15.26 -5.74 -12.53
C SER A 61 15.74 -6.62 -13.68
N ILE A 62 14.91 -7.56 -14.15
CA ILE A 62 15.22 -8.41 -15.32
C ILE A 62 15.27 -7.55 -16.58
N ILE A 63 14.35 -6.59 -16.72
CA ILE A 63 14.30 -5.65 -17.85
C ILE A 63 15.56 -4.78 -17.84
N PHE A 64 16.00 -4.27 -16.68
CA PHE A 64 17.25 -3.49 -16.58
C PHE A 64 18.47 -4.30 -17.02
N LEU A 65 18.58 -5.55 -16.54
CA LEU A 65 19.65 -6.44 -16.95
C LEU A 65 19.62 -6.73 -18.45
N GLY A 66 18.43 -6.89 -19.02
CA GLY A 66 18.23 -7.08 -20.45
C GLY A 66 18.69 -5.88 -21.26
N LEU A 67 18.27 -4.68 -20.86
CA LEU A 67 18.70 -3.43 -21.51
C LEU A 67 20.21 -3.21 -21.37
N CYS A 68 20.81 -3.59 -20.25
CA CYS A 68 22.27 -3.52 -20.08
C CYS A 68 23.03 -4.48 -21.03
N ARG A 69 22.53 -5.72 -21.23
CA ARG A 69 23.15 -6.66 -22.18
C ARG A 69 23.09 -6.10 -23.59
N TRP A 70 21.89 -5.66 -24.00
CA TRP A 70 21.72 -5.03 -25.32
C TRP A 70 22.65 -3.82 -25.50
N ALA A 71 22.73 -2.94 -24.47
CA ALA A 71 23.59 -1.76 -24.55
C ALA A 71 25.08 -2.10 -24.66
N ILE A 72 25.55 -3.11 -23.93
CA ILE A 72 26.96 -3.58 -24.02
C ILE A 72 27.26 -4.09 -25.41
N GLU A 73 26.37 -4.91 -26.00
CA GLU A 73 26.55 -5.44 -27.35
C GLU A 73 26.52 -4.36 -28.43
N ASN A 74 25.78 -3.28 -28.20
CA ASN A 74 25.68 -2.12 -29.09
C ASN A 74 26.64 -0.98 -28.70
N ASN A 75 27.64 -1.25 -27.85
CA ASN A 75 28.65 -0.30 -27.37
C ASN A 75 28.05 1.01 -26.79
N LYS A 76 26.87 0.94 -26.19
CA LYS A 76 26.18 2.06 -25.51
C LYS A 76 26.50 2.06 -24.03
N ARG A 77 26.57 3.24 -23.43
CA ARG A 77 26.82 3.45 -22.01
C ARG A 77 25.51 3.62 -21.26
N VAL A 78 25.39 2.94 -20.13
CA VAL A 78 24.20 2.98 -19.27
C VAL A 78 24.56 3.49 -17.89
N ALA A 79 23.80 4.45 -17.37
CA ALA A 79 23.81 4.84 -15.97
C ALA A 79 22.49 4.47 -15.31
N ILE A 80 22.52 3.62 -14.27
CA ILE A 80 21.33 3.21 -13.52
C ILE A 80 21.33 3.93 -12.18
N TYR A 81 20.34 4.77 -11.95
CA TYR A 81 20.15 5.52 -10.70
C TYR A 81 19.18 4.81 -9.77
N CYS A 82 19.65 4.50 -8.56
CA CYS A 82 18.85 3.89 -7.50
C CYS A 82 18.78 4.84 -6.30
N CYS A 83 17.61 4.89 -5.67
CA CYS A 83 17.37 5.72 -4.50
C CYS A 83 17.90 5.11 -3.18
N ARG A 84 18.21 3.80 -3.15
CA ARG A 84 18.63 3.07 -1.94
C ARG A 84 19.77 2.10 -2.19
N ASN A 85 20.66 1.98 -1.21
CA ASN A 85 21.80 1.05 -1.27
C ASN A 85 21.36 -0.42 -1.41
N LEU A 86 20.23 -0.81 -0.83
CA LEU A 86 19.69 -2.17 -0.95
C LEU A 86 19.33 -2.52 -2.40
N LEU A 87 18.74 -1.57 -3.15
CA LEU A 87 18.45 -1.77 -4.57
C LEU A 87 19.74 -1.87 -5.39
N ILE A 88 20.75 -1.05 -5.08
CA ILE A 88 22.09 -1.16 -5.71
C ILE A 88 22.68 -2.56 -5.43
N GLN A 89 22.58 -3.05 -4.20
CA GLN A 89 23.08 -4.38 -3.82
C GLN A 89 22.39 -5.50 -4.61
N GLN A 90 21.07 -5.42 -4.78
CA GLN A 90 20.31 -6.38 -5.59
C GLN A 90 20.73 -6.35 -7.06
N LEU A 91 20.94 -5.16 -7.63
CA LEU A 91 21.43 -5.03 -9.01
C LEU A 91 22.86 -5.55 -9.15
N ILE A 92 23.75 -5.29 -8.17
CA ILE A 92 25.12 -5.88 -8.15
C ILE A 92 25.04 -7.40 -8.21
N ALA A 93 24.17 -8.03 -7.40
CA ALA A 93 23.98 -9.47 -7.42
C ALA A 93 23.48 -9.97 -8.80
N GLY A 94 22.52 -9.27 -9.39
CA GLY A 94 22.00 -9.55 -10.72
C GLY A 94 23.07 -9.42 -11.81
N MET A 95 23.86 -8.33 -11.81
CA MET A 95 24.96 -8.10 -12.75
C MET A 95 26.02 -9.19 -12.66
N LYS A 96 26.42 -9.57 -11.43
CA LYS A 96 27.38 -10.66 -11.20
C LYS A 96 26.86 -12.00 -11.71
N LYS A 97 25.60 -12.33 -11.39
CA LYS A 97 24.93 -13.55 -11.88
C LYS A 97 24.85 -13.56 -13.40
N GLY A 98 24.55 -12.42 -14.02
CA GLY A 98 24.52 -12.23 -15.47
C GLY A 98 25.87 -12.11 -16.13
N LYS A 99 26.99 -12.16 -15.36
CA LYS A 99 28.39 -11.98 -15.84
C LYS A 99 28.59 -10.67 -16.64
N LEU A 100 27.85 -9.61 -16.28
CA LEU A 100 27.97 -8.30 -16.92
C LEU A 100 29.11 -7.50 -16.31
N ASP A 101 29.84 -6.74 -17.15
CA ASP A 101 30.84 -5.80 -16.68
C ASP A 101 30.19 -4.49 -16.23
N PHE A 102 30.46 -4.06 -14.98
CA PHE A 102 29.87 -2.86 -14.41
C PHE A 102 30.78 -2.14 -13.43
N GLY A 103 30.53 -0.86 -13.22
CA GLY A 103 31.10 -0.05 -12.16
C GLY A 103 30.02 0.44 -11.19
N VAL A 104 30.43 0.84 -9.98
CA VAL A 104 29.50 1.37 -8.97
C VAL A 104 29.95 2.75 -8.50
N ARG A 105 29.02 3.72 -8.52
CA ARG A 105 29.20 5.09 -8.01
C ARG A 105 28.31 5.32 -6.81
N ALA A 106 28.63 4.64 -5.71
CA ALA A 106 27.96 4.79 -4.42
C ALA A 106 28.98 4.68 -3.29
N ALA A 107 28.82 5.52 -2.27
CA ALA A 107 29.81 5.65 -1.17
C ALA A 107 30.05 4.33 -0.43
N GLN A 108 29.02 3.50 -0.28
CA GLN A 108 29.09 2.21 0.40
C GLN A 108 29.86 1.14 -0.40
N PHE A 109 29.93 1.27 -1.74
CA PHE A 109 30.49 0.26 -2.66
C PHE A 109 31.78 0.73 -3.37
N ARG A 110 32.61 1.53 -2.69
CA ARG A 110 33.83 2.14 -3.27
C ARG A 110 34.78 1.12 -3.92
N LYS A 111 34.85 -0.10 -3.40
CA LYS A 111 35.67 -1.20 -3.93
C LYS A 111 35.26 -1.66 -5.35
N LEU A 112 34.03 -1.37 -5.75
CA LEU A 112 33.48 -1.71 -7.06
C LEU A 112 33.51 -0.53 -8.05
N LYS A 113 34.23 0.55 -7.73
CA LYS A 113 34.38 1.71 -8.62
C LYS A 113 35.22 1.31 -9.84
N LYS A 114 34.57 1.29 -11.01
CA LYS A 114 35.18 1.01 -12.31
C LYS A 114 34.66 2.03 -13.33
N GLY A 115 35.35 3.15 -13.45
CA GLY A 115 34.88 4.32 -14.21
C GLY A 115 34.74 4.14 -15.70
N ASN A 116 35.45 3.15 -16.29
CA ASN A 116 35.45 2.84 -17.72
C ASN A 116 34.44 1.76 -18.12
N ALA A 117 33.77 1.11 -17.17
CA ALA A 117 32.73 0.14 -17.49
C ALA A 117 31.56 0.82 -18.22
N LEU A 118 30.99 0.16 -19.22
CA LEU A 118 29.84 0.68 -19.97
C LEU A 118 28.59 0.84 -19.10
N VAL A 119 28.43 -0.01 -18.09
CA VAL A 119 27.30 0.08 -17.16
C VAL A 119 27.78 0.65 -15.82
N GLN A 120 27.12 1.70 -15.34
CA GLN A 120 27.39 2.35 -14.06
C GLN A 120 26.16 2.28 -13.16
N LEU A 121 26.27 1.62 -11.99
CA LEU A 121 25.24 1.65 -10.94
C LEU A 121 25.48 2.87 -10.04
N CYS A 122 24.53 3.76 -9.93
CA CYS A 122 24.69 5.07 -9.32
C CYS A 122 23.77 5.28 -8.14
N SER A 123 24.32 5.76 -7.02
CA SER A 123 23.53 6.45 -5.99
C SER A 123 23.41 7.92 -6.38
N LEU A 124 22.17 8.42 -6.46
CA LEU A 124 21.90 9.82 -6.80
C LEU A 124 22.65 10.78 -5.85
N ASP A 125 22.62 10.49 -4.54
CA ASP A 125 23.29 11.35 -3.55
C ASP A 125 24.80 11.42 -3.77
N THR A 126 25.43 10.29 -4.09
CA THR A 126 26.89 10.24 -4.35
C THR A 126 27.26 11.00 -5.64
N VAL A 127 26.49 10.80 -6.69
CA VAL A 127 26.72 11.48 -7.97
C VAL A 127 26.47 12.97 -7.86
N TYR A 128 25.37 13.38 -7.20
CA TYR A 128 25.03 14.78 -7.00
C TYR A 128 26.07 15.51 -6.14
N ALA A 129 26.59 14.86 -5.08
CA ALA A 129 27.66 15.44 -4.27
C ALA A 129 28.95 15.69 -5.07
N SER A 130 29.29 14.79 -6.00
CA SER A 130 30.43 14.97 -6.92
C SER A 130 30.15 16.08 -7.94
N PHE A 131 28.95 16.10 -8.50
CA PHE A 131 28.51 17.11 -9.46
C PHE A 131 28.57 18.54 -8.88
N LYS A 132 28.07 18.75 -7.65
CA LYS A 132 28.13 20.08 -6.96
C LYS A 132 29.54 20.57 -6.67
N ARG A 133 30.50 19.68 -6.52
CA ARG A 133 31.90 20.04 -6.26
C ARG A 133 32.67 20.34 -7.54
N GLU A 134 31.99 20.54 -8.66
CA GLU A 134 32.59 20.79 -9.98
C GLU A 134 33.60 19.71 -10.43
N LEU A 135 33.54 18.53 -9.81
CA LEU A 135 34.42 17.41 -10.12
C LEU A 135 34.09 16.74 -11.47
N HIS A 136 33.28 17.36 -12.32
CA HIS A 136 32.87 16.95 -13.67
C HIS A 136 32.52 15.46 -13.81
N ASP A 137 32.09 14.80 -12.72
CA ASP A 137 32.07 13.33 -12.61
C ASP A 137 30.66 12.74 -12.73
N LEU A 138 29.82 13.34 -13.60
CA LEU A 138 28.65 12.61 -14.08
C LEU A 138 29.14 11.43 -14.94
N PRO A 139 28.64 10.21 -14.71
CA PRO A 139 28.97 9.09 -15.60
C PRO A 139 28.56 9.45 -17.02
N ARG A 140 29.42 9.15 -18.00
CA ARG A 140 29.01 9.25 -19.40
C ARG A 140 27.95 8.17 -19.64
N ALA A 141 26.82 8.55 -20.19
CA ALA A 141 25.71 7.66 -20.48
C ALA A 141 25.01 8.08 -21.77
N ASP A 142 24.68 7.10 -22.59
CA ASP A 142 23.76 7.23 -23.72
C ASP A 142 22.34 6.93 -23.26
N ILE A 143 22.23 6.13 -22.18
CA ILE A 143 20.97 5.70 -21.59
C ILE A 143 21.03 5.92 -20.08
N VAL A 144 20.05 6.62 -19.53
CA VAL A 144 19.87 6.79 -18.09
C VAL A 144 18.62 6.03 -17.65
N ILE A 145 18.81 5.02 -16.81
CA ILE A 145 17.72 4.27 -16.18
C ILE A 145 17.52 4.80 -14.77
N VAL A 146 16.28 5.11 -14.39
CA VAL A 146 15.92 5.56 -13.04
C VAL A 146 14.99 4.53 -12.42
N ASP A 147 15.50 3.79 -11.44
CA ASP A 147 14.69 2.83 -10.67
C ASP A 147 13.88 3.56 -9.60
N GLU A 148 12.62 3.13 -9.40
CA GLU A 148 11.63 3.78 -8.53
C GLU A 148 11.56 5.31 -8.80
N ALA A 149 11.34 5.69 -10.06
CA ALA A 149 11.36 7.08 -10.54
C ALA A 149 10.54 8.03 -9.66
N HIS A 150 9.40 7.59 -9.12
CA HIS A 150 8.55 8.38 -8.22
C HIS A 150 9.25 8.82 -6.91
N GLN A 151 10.37 8.20 -6.53
CA GLN A 151 11.17 8.60 -5.37
C GLN A 151 12.31 9.54 -5.74
N GLN A 152 12.67 9.63 -7.01
CA GLN A 152 13.79 10.42 -7.51
C GLN A 152 13.32 11.66 -8.28
N ARG A 153 12.48 12.47 -7.64
CA ARG A 153 11.85 13.68 -8.22
C ARG A 153 12.24 14.99 -7.53
N GLN A 154 13.21 14.93 -6.61
CA GLN A 154 13.70 16.14 -5.93
C GLN A 154 14.57 16.97 -6.87
N THR A 155 14.75 18.25 -6.55
CA THR A 155 15.55 19.21 -7.32
C THR A 155 16.94 18.67 -7.72
N LYS A 156 17.60 17.94 -6.82
CA LYS A 156 18.89 17.30 -7.10
C LYS A 156 18.82 16.23 -8.21
N ALA A 157 17.71 15.48 -8.27
CA ALA A 157 17.50 14.48 -9.30
C ALA A 157 17.25 15.16 -10.65
N CYS A 158 16.38 16.17 -10.69
CA CYS A 158 16.09 16.95 -11.89
C CYS A 158 17.39 17.51 -12.48
N GLN A 159 18.25 18.15 -11.68
CA GLN A 159 19.53 18.73 -12.15
C GLN A 159 20.47 17.67 -12.75
N VAL A 160 20.57 16.48 -12.14
CA VAL A 160 21.43 15.41 -12.63
C VAL A 160 20.87 14.83 -13.94
N PHE A 161 19.56 14.57 -13.98
CA PHE A 161 18.92 13.94 -15.13
C PHE A 161 18.89 14.90 -16.33
N GLU A 162 18.55 16.18 -16.10
CA GLU A 162 18.57 17.21 -17.13
C GLU A 162 19.97 17.32 -17.77
N LYS A 163 21.03 17.26 -16.95
CA LYS A 163 22.40 17.30 -17.46
C LYS A 163 22.79 16.10 -18.31
N HIS A 164 22.22 14.92 -18.05
CA HIS A 164 22.39 13.77 -18.93
C HIS A 164 21.65 13.95 -20.25
N VAL A 165 20.40 14.43 -20.19
CA VAL A 165 19.58 14.71 -21.39
C VAL A 165 20.21 15.78 -22.26
N GLU A 166 20.73 16.86 -21.68
CA GLU A 166 21.49 17.89 -22.41
C GLU A 166 22.71 17.32 -23.16
N ARG A 167 23.28 16.20 -22.69
CA ARG A 167 24.38 15.48 -23.35
C ARG A 167 23.91 14.45 -24.36
N GLY A 168 22.60 14.40 -24.65
CA GLY A 168 21.99 13.50 -25.62
C GLY A 168 21.58 12.13 -25.07
N ALA A 169 21.63 11.91 -23.74
CA ALA A 169 21.18 10.65 -23.17
C ALA A 169 19.65 10.55 -23.16
N SER A 170 19.12 9.36 -23.44
CA SER A 170 17.71 9.03 -23.22
C SER A 170 17.48 8.76 -21.73
N LEU A 171 16.41 9.31 -21.16
CA LEU A 171 16.00 9.17 -19.76
C LEU A 171 14.80 8.24 -19.64
N ILE A 172 15.00 7.05 -19.07
CA ILE A 172 13.97 6.02 -18.92
C ILE A 172 13.71 5.78 -17.45
N GLY A 173 12.57 6.26 -16.95
CA GLY A 173 12.12 6.02 -15.58
C GLY A 173 11.33 4.71 -15.49
N PHE A 174 11.52 3.96 -14.41
CA PHE A 174 10.70 2.78 -14.10
C PHE A 174 10.05 2.94 -12.74
N THR A 175 8.75 2.69 -12.66
CA THR A 175 8.02 2.71 -11.39
C THR A 175 6.73 1.91 -11.46
N ALA A 176 6.22 1.46 -10.31
CA ALA A 176 4.86 0.92 -10.20
C ALA A 176 3.82 2.01 -9.91
N THR A 177 4.24 3.23 -9.61
CA THR A 177 3.38 4.32 -9.12
C THR A 177 3.84 5.65 -9.71
N PRO A 178 3.54 5.92 -10.99
CA PRO A 178 4.01 7.11 -11.70
C PRO A 178 3.19 8.36 -11.32
N VAL A 179 3.29 8.79 -10.07
CA VAL A 179 2.59 9.97 -9.53
C VAL A 179 3.54 11.16 -9.49
N ASP A 180 3.10 12.33 -10.00
CA ASP A 180 3.84 13.59 -9.91
C ASP A 180 5.20 13.53 -10.65
N LEU A 181 5.20 13.05 -11.88
CA LEU A 181 6.42 12.85 -12.67
C LEU A 181 6.49 13.68 -13.95
N SER A 182 5.41 14.34 -14.37
CA SER A 182 5.35 15.11 -15.62
C SER A 182 6.28 16.33 -15.65
N HIS A 183 6.87 16.72 -14.52
CA HIS A 183 7.87 17.78 -14.47
C HIS A 183 9.31 17.30 -14.79
N ILE A 184 9.51 15.96 -14.92
CA ILE A 184 10.81 15.35 -15.25
C ILE A 184 10.72 14.59 -16.58
N TYR A 185 9.59 13.93 -16.82
CA TYR A 185 9.37 13.06 -17.96
C TYR A 185 8.25 13.61 -18.84
N ASP A 186 8.39 13.46 -20.14
CA ASP A 186 7.43 13.95 -21.11
C ASP A 186 6.30 12.92 -21.37
N ASN A 187 6.62 11.62 -21.27
CA ASN A 187 5.72 10.52 -21.61
C ASN A 187 5.60 9.49 -20.49
N LEU A 188 4.44 8.81 -20.46
CA LEU A 188 4.14 7.70 -19.58
C LEU A 188 3.64 6.50 -20.40
N GLU A 189 4.32 5.36 -20.26
CA GLU A 189 3.98 4.12 -20.97
C GLU A 189 3.66 2.99 -19.97
N ALA A 190 2.46 2.44 -20.08
CA ALA A 190 2.01 1.33 -19.23
C ALA A 190 2.21 0.00 -19.97
N VAL A 191 3.10 -0.86 -19.48
CA VAL A 191 3.41 -2.13 -20.14
C VAL A 191 2.56 -3.31 -19.65
N CYS A 192 1.95 -3.21 -18.46
CA CYS A 192 0.98 -4.17 -17.97
C CYS A 192 0.13 -3.61 -16.82
N VAL A 193 -0.96 -4.30 -16.53
CA VAL A 193 -1.88 -4.01 -15.41
C VAL A 193 -1.98 -5.21 -14.46
N ASN A 194 -2.55 -4.99 -13.27
CA ASN A 194 -2.66 -6.05 -12.25
C ASN A 194 -3.47 -7.28 -12.70
N SER A 195 -4.52 -7.08 -13.50
CA SER A 195 -5.35 -8.18 -14.02
C SER A 195 -4.56 -9.08 -14.97
N GLU A 196 -3.73 -8.48 -15.83
CA GLU A 196 -2.85 -9.23 -16.74
C GLU A 196 -1.85 -10.09 -15.96
N MET A 197 -1.23 -9.54 -14.89
CA MET A 197 -0.29 -10.28 -14.04
C MET A 197 -0.92 -11.48 -13.31
N ARG A 198 -2.26 -11.50 -13.19
CA ARG A 198 -3.05 -12.60 -12.61
C ARG A 198 -3.76 -13.43 -13.65
N SER A 199 -3.50 -13.22 -14.93
CA SER A 199 -4.21 -13.96 -16.00
C SER A 199 -4.00 -15.47 -15.85
N LYS A 200 -5.09 -16.21 -16.04
CA LYS A 200 -5.07 -17.68 -16.08
C LYS A 200 -4.49 -18.22 -17.39
N GLU A 201 -4.32 -17.37 -18.38
CA GLU A 201 -3.70 -17.71 -19.66
C GLU A 201 -2.19 -17.82 -19.54
N LEU A 202 -1.61 -17.23 -18.48
CA LEU A 202 -0.20 -17.38 -18.17
C LEU A 202 0.07 -18.76 -17.57
N GLU A 203 1.06 -19.46 -18.08
CA GLU A 203 1.54 -20.71 -17.49
C GLU A 203 1.92 -20.54 -16.01
N TYR A 204 2.50 -19.37 -15.69
CA TYR A 204 2.89 -18.99 -14.34
C TYR A 204 2.52 -17.52 -14.08
N PRO A 205 1.36 -17.24 -13.45
CA PRO A 205 0.99 -15.87 -13.10
C PRO A 205 2.00 -15.22 -12.17
N ALA A 206 2.24 -13.93 -12.33
CA ALA A 206 3.15 -13.18 -11.46
C ALA A 206 2.49 -12.76 -10.14
N HIS A 207 1.16 -12.64 -10.14
CA HIS A 207 0.37 -12.24 -8.98
C HIS A 207 -0.74 -13.23 -8.66
N VAL A 208 -1.13 -13.21 -7.38
CA VAL A 208 -2.35 -13.86 -6.87
C VAL A 208 -3.35 -12.80 -6.41
N PRO A 209 -4.67 -13.11 -6.37
CA PRO A 209 -5.67 -12.16 -5.89
C PRO A 209 -5.55 -11.90 -4.38
N ALA A 210 -5.79 -10.66 -3.97
CA ALA A 210 -5.91 -10.29 -2.57
C ALA A 210 -7.37 -10.31 -2.11
N LEU A 211 -7.60 -10.84 -0.92
CA LEU A 211 -8.83 -10.68 -0.16
C LEU A 211 -8.61 -9.60 0.91
N THR A 212 -9.36 -8.50 0.83
CA THR A 212 -9.26 -7.42 1.80
C THR A 212 -10.37 -7.55 2.84
N PHE A 213 -9.96 -7.60 4.09
CA PHE A 213 -10.84 -7.59 5.25
C PHE A 213 -10.64 -6.26 5.97
N GLY A 214 -11.67 -5.43 6.01
CA GLY A 214 -11.58 -4.06 6.49
C GLY A 214 -12.60 -3.75 7.57
N CYS A 215 -12.27 -2.77 8.41
CA CYS A 215 -13.24 -2.11 9.28
C CYS A 215 -14.03 -1.06 8.48
N PRO A 216 -15.17 -0.58 8.98
CA PRO A 216 -15.83 0.60 8.46
C PRO A 216 -14.86 1.78 8.38
N GLU A 217 -15.16 2.72 7.48
CA GLU A 217 -14.32 3.89 7.24
C GLU A 217 -13.87 4.54 8.57
N MET A 218 -12.56 4.63 8.72
CA MET A 218 -11.96 5.34 9.83
C MET A 218 -12.07 6.84 9.56
N ASP A 219 -12.43 7.64 10.55
CA ASP A 219 -12.49 9.09 10.41
C ASP A 219 -11.08 9.70 10.28
N THR A 220 -10.62 9.81 9.06
CA THR A 220 -9.33 10.45 8.74
C THR A 220 -9.46 11.94 8.41
N ARG A 221 -10.65 12.54 8.56
CA ARG A 221 -10.90 13.95 8.20
C ARG A 221 -10.05 14.93 9.00
N LYS A 222 -9.67 14.57 10.23
CA LYS A 222 -8.78 15.36 11.08
C LYS A 222 -7.31 15.28 10.69
N LEU A 223 -6.92 14.29 9.89
CA LEU A 223 -5.55 14.10 9.44
C LEU A 223 -5.27 15.00 8.25
N LYS A 224 -4.24 15.84 8.38
CA LYS A 224 -3.74 16.69 7.31
C LYS A 224 -2.56 16.00 6.61
N PRO A 225 -2.64 15.75 5.31
CA PRO A 225 -1.53 15.15 4.58
C PRO A 225 -0.35 16.13 4.48
N LEU A 226 0.85 15.59 4.56
CA LEU A 226 2.11 16.29 4.27
C LEU A 226 2.23 16.54 2.75
N LYS A 227 3.21 17.34 2.31
CA LYS A 227 3.50 17.55 0.87
C LYS A 227 3.74 16.25 0.10
N THR A 228 4.19 15.21 0.78
CA THR A 228 4.39 13.87 0.22
C THR A 228 3.10 13.06 0.04
N GLY A 229 1.96 13.58 0.46
CA GLY A 229 0.68 12.85 0.53
C GLY A 229 0.54 11.97 1.78
N GLU A 230 1.61 11.74 2.54
CA GLU A 230 1.56 10.93 3.77
C GLU A 230 1.03 11.70 4.97
N PHE A 231 0.55 10.98 5.98
CA PHE A 231 0.18 11.56 7.26
C PHE A 231 1.37 11.67 8.21
N SER A 232 1.35 12.70 9.06
CA SER A 232 2.29 12.77 10.17
C SER A 232 2.02 11.67 11.19
N ASN A 233 3.08 10.94 11.59
CA ASN A 233 2.97 9.88 12.60
C ASN A 233 2.36 10.39 13.91
N GLN A 234 2.77 11.59 14.35
CA GLN A 234 2.26 12.19 15.57
C GLN A 234 0.75 12.47 15.49
N GLN A 235 0.28 12.96 14.32
CA GLN A 235 -1.15 13.16 14.12
C GLN A 235 -1.92 11.83 14.09
N VAL A 236 -1.41 10.81 13.40
CA VAL A 236 -2.04 9.49 13.37
C VAL A 236 -2.14 8.92 14.78
N ILE A 237 -1.06 8.97 15.57
CA ILE A 237 -1.04 8.46 16.93
C ILE A 237 -2.03 9.23 17.82
N LYS A 238 -2.07 10.55 17.70
CA LYS A 238 -2.93 11.39 18.54
C LYS A 238 -4.42 11.29 18.21
N GLU A 239 -4.77 11.30 16.91
CA GLU A 239 -6.15 11.48 16.46
C GLU A 239 -6.86 10.15 16.14
N VAL A 240 -6.09 9.11 15.81
CA VAL A 240 -6.64 7.88 15.22
C VAL A 240 -6.30 6.64 16.06
N TRP A 241 -5.14 6.66 16.72
CA TRP A 241 -4.66 5.54 17.50
C TRP A 241 -5.44 5.40 18.80
N THR A 242 -6.40 4.48 18.84
CA THR A 242 -7.15 4.15 20.05
C THR A 242 -6.92 2.69 20.44
N PRO A 243 -6.91 2.35 21.75
CA PRO A 243 -6.76 0.96 22.21
C PRO A 243 -7.76 -0.02 21.59
N GLN A 244 -8.93 0.47 21.19
CA GLN A 244 -10.00 -0.33 20.59
C GLN A 244 -9.64 -0.89 19.21
N ILE A 245 -8.77 -0.19 18.42
CA ILE A 245 -8.33 -0.65 17.12
C ILE A 245 -7.44 -1.89 17.24
N PHE A 246 -6.72 -2.02 18.34
CA PHE A 246 -5.67 -3.03 18.53
C PHE A 246 -6.14 -4.33 19.14
N GLY A 247 -7.15 -4.31 19.98
CA GLY A 247 -7.67 -5.52 20.62
C GLY A 247 -8.10 -6.59 19.63
N HIS A 248 -8.49 -6.17 18.45
CA HIS A 248 -8.98 -7.07 17.40
C HIS A 248 -7.92 -7.48 16.36
N ILE A 249 -6.72 -6.90 16.35
CA ILE A 249 -5.67 -7.28 15.38
C ILE A 249 -5.30 -8.75 15.54
N VAL A 250 -5.04 -9.19 16.76
CA VAL A 250 -4.65 -10.58 17.07
C VAL A 250 -5.79 -11.56 16.78
N GLU A 251 -7.01 -11.21 17.21
CA GLU A 251 -8.19 -12.03 16.96
C GLU A 251 -8.43 -12.24 15.47
N HIS A 252 -8.44 -11.15 14.71
CA HIS A 252 -8.61 -11.21 13.26
C HIS A 252 -7.45 -11.93 12.58
N TYR A 253 -6.20 -11.72 13.01
CA TYR A 253 -5.06 -12.47 12.49
C TYR A 253 -5.26 -13.98 12.65
N LYS A 254 -5.59 -14.46 13.87
CA LYS A 254 -5.86 -15.88 14.13
C LYS A 254 -6.99 -16.44 13.26
N LYS A 255 -8.03 -15.66 13.02
CA LYS A 255 -9.18 -16.03 12.18
C LYS A 255 -8.84 -16.07 10.68
N LEU A 256 -8.07 -15.08 10.20
CA LEU A 256 -7.76 -14.90 8.77
C LEU A 256 -6.53 -15.69 8.34
N ASN A 257 -5.63 -15.99 9.27
CA ASN A 257 -4.40 -16.73 9.05
C ASN A 257 -4.22 -17.88 10.06
N PRO A 258 -5.15 -18.85 10.13
CA PRO A 258 -5.12 -19.92 11.12
C PRO A 258 -3.90 -20.83 11.00
N LYS A 259 -3.27 -20.88 9.83
CA LYS A 259 -2.02 -21.63 9.59
C LYS A 259 -0.77 -20.81 9.93
N GLN A 260 -0.93 -19.60 10.41
CA GLN A 260 0.17 -18.68 10.74
C GLN A 260 1.24 -18.58 9.64
N LYS A 261 0.81 -18.46 8.38
CA LYS A 261 1.72 -18.20 7.25
C LYS A 261 2.40 -16.83 7.41
N PRO A 262 3.56 -16.59 6.77
CA PRO A 262 4.31 -15.35 6.88
C PRO A 262 3.48 -14.08 6.69
N ALA A 263 3.64 -13.12 7.61
CA ALA A 263 2.90 -11.87 7.60
C ALA A 263 3.78 -10.64 7.88
N LEU A 264 3.38 -9.49 7.32
CA LEU A 264 3.93 -8.17 7.66
C LEU A 264 2.86 -7.32 8.34
N LEU A 265 3.23 -6.62 9.41
CA LEU A 265 2.38 -5.65 10.08
C LEU A 265 2.99 -4.25 9.96
N PHE A 266 2.19 -3.31 9.47
CA PHE A 266 2.56 -1.89 9.34
C PHE A 266 1.89 -1.08 10.44
N ALA A 267 2.71 -0.53 11.35
CA ALA A 267 2.28 0.24 12.51
C ALA A 267 2.45 1.75 12.29
N PRO A 268 1.73 2.61 13.03
CA PRO A 268 1.82 4.07 12.90
C PRO A 268 3.13 4.66 13.41
N GLY A 269 3.82 4.00 14.33
CA GLY A 269 5.08 4.43 14.91
C GLY A 269 5.95 3.26 15.35
N VAL A 270 7.20 3.55 15.72
CA VAL A 270 8.16 2.53 16.18
C VAL A 270 7.74 1.94 17.51
N LYS A 271 7.30 2.78 18.46
CA LYS A 271 6.84 2.33 19.79
C LYS A 271 5.61 1.42 19.68
N GLU A 272 4.66 1.82 18.83
CA GLU A 272 3.45 1.07 18.55
C GLU A 272 3.77 -0.26 17.85
N SER A 273 4.76 -0.27 16.98
CA SER A 273 5.22 -1.48 16.30
C SER A 273 5.87 -2.47 17.27
N LYS A 274 6.72 -2.00 18.19
CA LYS A 274 7.30 -2.83 19.26
C LYS A 274 6.22 -3.36 20.21
N TRP A 275 5.27 -2.51 20.60
CA TRP A 275 4.14 -2.92 21.44
C TRP A 275 3.26 -3.98 20.77
N LEU A 276 2.96 -3.84 19.47
CA LEU A 276 2.23 -4.85 18.70
C LEU A 276 2.99 -6.15 18.57
N CYS A 277 4.31 -6.08 18.42
CA CYS A 277 5.20 -7.26 18.43
C CYS A 277 5.08 -8.02 19.75
N ASP A 278 5.18 -7.33 20.89
CA ASP A 278 5.02 -7.93 22.21
C ASP A 278 3.63 -8.53 22.42
N MET A 279 2.59 -7.85 21.95
CA MET A 279 1.22 -8.34 22.04
C MET A 279 1.04 -9.63 21.24
N LEU A 280 1.57 -9.71 20.02
CA LEU A 280 1.54 -10.93 19.21
C LEU A 280 2.25 -12.08 19.92
N ASN A 281 3.47 -11.84 20.44
CA ASN A 281 4.24 -12.84 21.17
C ASN A 281 3.51 -13.37 22.43
N ARG A 282 2.82 -12.49 23.18
CA ARG A 282 1.98 -12.89 24.35
C ARG A 282 0.78 -13.76 23.97
N HIS A 283 0.38 -13.74 22.70
CA HIS A 283 -0.73 -14.54 22.16
C HIS A 283 -0.26 -15.75 21.34
N ASP A 284 0.96 -16.23 21.56
CA ASP A 284 1.57 -17.38 20.88
C ASP A 284 1.70 -17.21 19.36
N ILE A 285 1.97 -15.97 18.92
CA ILE A 285 2.28 -15.64 17.53
C ILE A 285 3.70 -15.08 17.49
N PRO A 286 4.71 -15.91 17.19
CA PRO A 286 6.11 -15.46 17.15
C PRO A 286 6.29 -14.26 16.21
N ALA A 287 6.73 -13.13 16.76
CA ALA A 287 6.85 -11.88 16.04
C ALA A 287 8.20 -11.20 16.34
N ALA A 288 8.70 -10.45 15.35
CA ALA A 288 9.84 -9.56 15.49
C ALA A 288 9.47 -8.15 15.00
N HIS A 289 10.22 -7.14 15.46
CA HIS A 289 10.10 -5.78 14.95
C HIS A 289 11.39 -5.38 14.22
N ILE A 290 11.23 -4.66 13.11
CA ILE A 290 12.34 -4.05 12.34
C ILE A 290 12.02 -2.60 12.05
N ASP A 291 12.96 -1.71 12.37
CA ASP A 291 12.93 -0.32 11.92
C ASP A 291 14.27 0.13 11.30
N GLY A 292 14.44 1.45 11.13
CA GLY A 292 15.67 2.03 10.56
C GLY A 292 16.90 1.89 11.47
N SER A 293 16.69 1.84 12.77
CA SER A 293 17.72 1.85 13.82
C SER A 293 17.87 0.49 14.50
N ASP A 294 16.74 -0.16 14.78
CA ASP A 294 16.70 -1.31 15.66
C ASP A 294 15.96 -2.51 15.06
N VAL A 295 16.36 -3.69 15.53
CA VAL A 295 15.64 -4.97 15.40
C VAL A 295 15.30 -5.44 16.80
N TYR A 296 14.02 -5.71 17.07
CA TYR A 296 13.57 -6.29 18.33
C TYR A 296 13.09 -7.72 18.07
N ILE A 297 13.74 -8.69 18.67
CA ILE A 297 13.49 -10.11 18.49
C ILE A 297 13.86 -10.87 19.76
N ASP A 298 13.11 -11.92 20.10
CA ASP A 298 13.32 -12.78 21.26
C ASP A 298 13.41 -11.97 22.59
N GLY A 299 12.67 -10.85 22.66
CA GLY A 299 12.67 -9.97 23.83
C GLY A 299 13.90 -9.06 23.96
N GLN A 300 14.77 -9.00 22.94
CA GLN A 300 16.00 -8.21 22.95
C GLN A 300 16.06 -7.21 21.79
N GLU A 301 16.65 -6.05 22.07
CA GLU A 301 16.95 -5.05 21.04
C GLU A 301 18.35 -5.25 20.48
N HIS A 302 18.46 -5.22 19.15
CA HIS A 302 19.70 -5.29 18.40
C HIS A 302 19.77 -4.12 17.43
N LYS A 303 20.99 -3.73 17.04
CA LYS A 303 21.18 -2.75 15.99
C LYS A 303 20.65 -3.29 14.65
N SER A 304 19.95 -2.45 13.90
CA SER A 304 19.40 -2.81 12.59
C SER A 304 20.47 -2.74 11.50
N ASP A 305 21.39 -3.67 11.48
CA ASP A 305 22.35 -3.86 10.40
C ASP A 305 21.81 -4.83 9.32
N PRO A 306 22.45 -4.93 8.15
CA PRO A 306 22.01 -5.82 7.09
C PRO A 306 21.94 -7.29 7.50
N GLU A 307 22.91 -7.77 8.26
CA GLU A 307 23.01 -9.19 8.68
C GLU A 307 21.85 -9.55 9.60
N LYS A 308 21.56 -8.70 10.58
CA LYS A 308 20.45 -8.94 11.52
C LYS A 308 19.09 -8.87 10.85
N ARG A 309 18.93 -7.99 9.85
CA ARG A 309 17.70 -7.94 9.04
C ARG A 309 17.52 -9.20 8.20
N GLU A 310 18.59 -9.69 7.57
CA GLU A 310 18.56 -10.94 6.80
C GLU A 310 18.25 -12.13 7.68
N GLU A 311 18.80 -12.20 8.89
CA GLU A 311 18.47 -13.23 9.89
C GLU A 311 16.96 -13.26 10.19
N VAL A 312 16.35 -12.10 10.51
CA VAL A 312 14.91 -12.02 10.81
C VAL A 312 14.06 -12.42 9.61
N ILE A 313 14.46 -12.01 8.40
CA ILE A 313 13.77 -12.39 7.16
C ILE A 313 13.90 -13.90 6.92
N ALA A 314 15.06 -14.49 7.17
CA ALA A 314 15.27 -15.94 7.05
C ALA A 314 14.40 -16.71 8.06
N ARG A 315 14.30 -16.25 9.31
CA ARG A 315 13.42 -16.83 10.33
C ARG A 315 11.93 -16.68 10.01
N LEU A 316 11.52 -15.62 9.30
CA LEU A 316 10.17 -15.52 8.77
C LEU A 316 9.92 -16.53 7.66
N LYS A 317 10.87 -16.70 6.73
CA LYS A 317 10.79 -17.67 5.62
C LYS A 317 10.75 -19.10 6.11
N SER A 318 11.54 -19.44 7.14
CA SER A 318 11.52 -20.76 7.78
C SER A 318 10.25 -21.03 8.59
N GLY A 319 9.47 -19.99 8.87
CA GLY A 319 8.27 -20.06 9.69
C GLY A 319 8.56 -20.13 11.20
N GLU A 320 9.75 -19.85 11.65
CA GLU A 320 10.08 -19.65 13.07
C GLU A 320 9.44 -18.37 13.61
N ILE A 321 9.56 -17.27 12.86
CA ILE A 321 8.78 -16.05 13.07
C ILE A 321 7.57 -16.09 12.14
N LYS A 322 6.42 -15.60 12.60
CA LYS A 322 5.17 -15.55 11.84
C LYS A 322 4.84 -14.15 11.36
N VAL A 323 5.23 -13.13 12.12
CA VAL A 323 4.91 -11.73 11.80
C VAL A 323 6.16 -10.85 11.99
N ILE A 324 6.45 -10.01 10.99
CA ILE A 324 7.37 -8.90 11.15
C ILE A 324 6.55 -7.61 11.28
N CYS A 325 6.67 -6.96 12.44
CA CYS A 325 6.12 -5.63 12.70
C CYS A 325 7.11 -4.57 12.25
N ASN A 326 6.64 -3.54 11.58
CA ASN A 326 7.52 -2.48 11.09
C ASN A 326 6.82 -1.13 10.94
N ARG A 327 7.63 -0.07 10.75
CA ARG A 327 7.16 1.27 10.39
C ARG A 327 7.68 1.64 9.00
N PHE A 328 7.04 1.13 7.95
CA PHE A 328 7.34 1.37 6.52
C PHE A 328 8.78 1.05 6.05
N VAL A 329 9.63 0.46 6.90
CA VAL A 329 10.97 0.02 6.47
C VAL A 329 10.88 -1.14 5.48
N MET A 330 9.86 -2.00 5.66
CA MET A 330 9.60 -3.16 4.81
C MET A 330 8.75 -2.81 3.56
N ARG A 331 8.54 -1.52 3.28
CA ARG A 331 7.78 -1.08 2.10
C ARG A 331 8.50 -1.39 0.78
N GLU A 332 9.83 -1.38 0.78
CA GLU A 332 10.65 -1.52 -0.43
C GLU A 332 11.88 -2.39 -0.20
N GLY A 333 12.43 -2.96 -1.27
CA GLY A 333 13.70 -3.66 -1.25
C GLY A 333 13.67 -5.06 -0.62
N ILE A 334 12.50 -5.61 -0.29
CA ILE A 334 12.36 -6.92 0.33
C ILE A 334 11.69 -7.88 -0.63
N ASP A 335 12.27 -9.07 -0.73
CA ASP A 335 11.73 -10.17 -1.52
C ASP A 335 11.40 -11.36 -0.62
N ILE A 336 10.10 -11.50 -0.33
CA ILE A 336 9.54 -12.61 0.44
C ILE A 336 8.36 -13.16 -0.37
N PRO A 337 8.60 -14.06 -1.33
CA PRO A 337 7.54 -14.63 -2.15
C PRO A 337 6.50 -15.40 -1.33
N GLU A 338 6.90 -15.96 -0.19
CA GLU A 338 6.05 -16.72 0.73
C GLU A 338 5.07 -15.86 1.54
N LEU A 339 5.13 -14.53 1.38
CA LEU A 339 4.30 -13.60 2.14
C LEU A 339 2.82 -13.80 1.81
N TYR A 340 2.06 -14.15 2.84
CA TYR A 340 0.63 -14.46 2.71
C TYR A 340 -0.29 -13.37 3.23
N HIS A 341 0.13 -12.61 4.26
CA HIS A 341 -0.75 -11.71 4.99
C HIS A 341 -0.09 -10.34 5.22
N ILE A 342 -0.82 -9.28 4.95
CA ILE A 342 -0.45 -7.92 5.35
C ILE A 342 -1.50 -7.37 6.32
N ILE A 343 -1.02 -6.81 7.44
CA ILE A 343 -1.82 -6.15 8.47
C ILE A 343 -1.53 -4.65 8.42
N LEU A 344 -2.53 -3.88 8.05
CA LEU A 344 -2.47 -2.43 8.00
C LEU A 344 -3.07 -1.85 9.28
N ALA A 345 -2.22 -1.61 10.29
CA ALA A 345 -2.60 -1.02 11.57
C ALA A 345 -2.46 0.52 11.57
N THR A 346 -2.24 1.12 10.43
CA THR A 346 -2.07 2.58 10.26
C THR A 346 -2.72 3.06 8.97
N PRO A 347 -3.33 4.25 8.98
CA PRO A 347 -3.75 4.89 7.74
C PRO A 347 -2.52 5.30 6.91
N ILE A 348 -2.57 4.98 5.63
CA ILE A 348 -1.56 5.36 4.63
C ILE A 348 -2.12 6.55 3.87
N GLY A 349 -1.43 7.68 3.86
CA GLY A 349 -1.89 8.88 3.19
C GLY A 349 -1.68 8.81 1.67
N SER A 350 -0.48 8.41 1.25
CA SER A 350 -0.04 8.38 -0.15
C SER A 350 -0.54 7.14 -0.89
N LEU A 351 -1.15 7.35 -2.06
CA LEU A 351 -1.55 6.26 -2.96
C LEU A 351 -0.34 5.40 -3.38
N ALA A 352 0.78 6.03 -3.69
CA ALA A 352 2.02 5.32 -4.07
C ALA A 352 2.50 4.39 -2.96
N SER A 353 2.51 4.86 -1.71
CA SER A 353 2.89 4.04 -0.56
C SER A 353 1.93 2.87 -0.34
N TYR A 354 0.63 3.10 -0.48
CA TYR A 354 -0.37 2.04 -0.35
C TYR A 354 -0.15 0.94 -1.38
N VAL A 355 -0.01 1.30 -2.66
CA VAL A 355 0.20 0.34 -3.76
C VAL A 355 1.48 -0.46 -3.55
N GLN A 356 2.56 0.19 -3.09
CA GLN A 356 3.82 -0.51 -2.81
C GLN A 356 3.72 -1.47 -1.62
N VAL A 357 3.05 -1.05 -0.53
CA VAL A 357 2.85 -1.88 0.66
C VAL A 357 2.02 -3.12 0.31
N VAL A 358 0.85 -2.94 -0.32
CA VAL A 358 -0.01 -4.08 -0.66
C VAL A 358 0.58 -4.92 -1.81
N GLY A 359 1.34 -4.32 -2.70
CA GLY A 359 2.06 -5.02 -3.77
C GLY A 359 3.08 -6.05 -3.27
N ARG A 360 3.53 -5.95 -2.01
CA ARG A 360 4.45 -6.94 -1.41
C ARG A 360 3.82 -8.31 -1.28
N VAL A 361 2.53 -8.37 -0.95
CA VAL A 361 1.83 -9.64 -0.71
C VAL A 361 1.26 -10.26 -1.99
N LEU A 362 1.13 -9.50 -3.08
CA LEU A 362 0.48 -9.97 -4.31
C LEU A 362 1.31 -10.99 -5.10
N ARG A 363 2.59 -11.17 -4.79
CA ARG A 363 3.49 -12.05 -5.52
C ARG A 363 3.00 -13.49 -5.50
N ASN A 364 3.09 -14.14 -6.63
CA ASN A 364 2.76 -15.55 -6.73
C ASN A 364 3.82 -16.43 -6.05
N HIS A 365 3.34 -17.45 -5.36
CA HIS A 365 4.15 -18.54 -4.81
C HIS A 365 3.37 -19.85 -4.93
N PRO A 366 3.99 -20.99 -5.26
CA PRO A 366 3.29 -22.25 -5.51
C PRO A 366 2.36 -22.72 -4.38
N SER A 367 2.63 -22.32 -3.13
CA SER A 367 1.81 -22.67 -1.96
C SER A 367 0.69 -21.65 -1.66
N ILE A 368 0.51 -20.62 -2.50
CA ILE A 368 -0.39 -19.50 -2.23
C ILE A 368 -1.29 -19.26 -3.45
N ASP A 369 -2.59 -19.50 -3.31
CA ASP A 369 -3.63 -19.24 -4.33
C ASP A 369 -4.27 -17.84 -4.19
N LYS A 370 -4.19 -17.26 -3.01
CA LYS A 370 -4.72 -15.94 -2.66
C LYS A 370 -4.03 -15.43 -1.41
N VAL A 371 -4.01 -14.13 -1.23
CA VAL A 371 -3.40 -13.46 -0.09
C VAL A 371 -4.41 -12.64 0.70
N VAL A 372 -4.04 -12.26 1.92
CA VAL A 372 -4.92 -11.53 2.83
C VAL A 372 -4.37 -10.13 3.10
N VAL A 373 -5.25 -9.14 3.00
CA VAL A 373 -5.02 -7.78 3.46
C VAL A 373 -5.99 -7.50 4.61
N GLN A 374 -5.47 -7.39 5.82
CA GLN A 374 -6.22 -7.06 7.03
C GLN A 374 -6.08 -5.55 7.29
N ASP A 375 -7.11 -4.77 6.94
CA ASP A 375 -7.08 -3.31 6.98
C ASP A 375 -7.87 -2.78 8.19
N HIS A 376 -7.15 -2.38 9.24
CA HIS A 376 -7.72 -1.75 10.43
C HIS A 376 -7.83 -0.23 10.34
N ALA A 377 -7.36 0.36 9.26
CA ALA A 377 -7.17 1.80 9.15
C ALA A 377 -7.94 2.44 7.98
N GLY A 378 -8.85 1.70 7.35
CA GLY A 378 -9.71 2.21 6.28
C GLY A 378 -8.98 2.55 4.98
N ASN A 379 -7.81 1.96 4.74
CA ASN A 379 -7.01 2.24 3.54
C ASN A 379 -7.72 1.82 2.25
N PHE A 380 -8.52 0.76 2.30
CA PHE A 380 -9.32 0.32 1.17
C PHE A 380 -10.31 1.40 0.71
N TRP A 381 -10.95 2.10 1.65
CA TRP A 381 -11.88 3.19 1.37
C TRP A 381 -11.17 4.36 0.68
N ARG A 382 -9.95 4.66 1.16
CA ARG A 382 -9.15 5.77 0.65
C ARG A 382 -8.53 5.49 -0.72
N HIS A 383 -7.99 4.28 -0.92
CA HIS A 383 -7.15 3.97 -2.08
C HIS A 383 -7.73 2.91 -3.01
N GLY A 384 -8.79 2.23 -2.62
CA GLY A 384 -9.42 1.17 -3.40
C GLY A 384 -8.79 -0.21 -3.22
N SER A 385 -9.21 -1.14 -4.06
CA SER A 385 -8.78 -2.52 -4.02
C SER A 385 -7.30 -2.69 -4.42
N PRO A 386 -6.53 -3.55 -3.71
CA PRO A 386 -5.21 -3.99 -4.20
C PRO A 386 -5.25 -4.65 -5.58
N ASN A 387 -6.38 -5.25 -5.92
CA ASN A 387 -6.57 -5.94 -7.20
C ASN A 387 -6.93 -5.02 -8.37
N GLN A 388 -7.17 -3.76 -8.11
CA GLN A 388 -7.69 -2.82 -9.10
C GLN A 388 -6.61 -2.50 -10.15
N ASP A 389 -7.01 -2.55 -11.42
CA ASP A 389 -6.26 -1.93 -12.49
C ASP A 389 -6.41 -0.41 -12.38
N ARG A 390 -5.32 0.30 -12.59
CA ARG A 390 -5.28 1.76 -12.49
C ARG A 390 -4.80 2.34 -13.80
N ASP A 391 -5.56 3.29 -14.32
CA ASP A 391 -5.06 4.20 -15.32
C ASP A 391 -4.21 5.27 -14.61
N TRP A 392 -2.95 5.32 -14.94
CA TRP A 392 -2.00 6.23 -14.33
C TRP A 392 -1.85 7.56 -15.08
N SER A 393 -2.53 7.74 -16.21
CA SER A 393 -2.37 8.90 -17.09
C SER A 393 -2.63 10.22 -16.35
N ASP A 394 -3.75 10.32 -15.62
CA ASP A 394 -4.05 11.50 -14.83
C ASP A 394 -3.09 11.68 -13.64
N TYR A 395 -2.75 10.56 -12.95
CA TYR A 395 -1.88 10.59 -11.79
C TYR A 395 -0.46 11.04 -12.09
N PHE A 396 0.01 10.85 -13.30
CA PHE A 396 1.30 11.30 -13.79
C PHE A 396 1.49 12.81 -13.64
N HIS A 397 0.40 13.58 -13.83
CA HIS A 397 0.35 15.04 -13.72
C HIS A 397 -0.07 15.55 -12.32
N MET A 398 -0.59 14.68 -11.45
CA MET A 398 -1.10 15.06 -10.15
C MET A 398 -0.03 15.07 -9.09
N THR A 399 -0.03 16.07 -8.21
CA THR A 399 0.76 16.01 -6.98
C THR A 399 0.33 14.82 -6.11
N SER A 400 1.20 14.36 -5.22
CA SER A 400 0.90 13.25 -4.32
C SER A 400 -0.37 13.48 -3.47
N ASN A 401 -0.65 14.73 -3.08
CA ASN A 401 -1.87 15.07 -2.35
C ASN A 401 -3.11 14.94 -3.22
N GLN A 402 -3.07 15.47 -4.45
CA GLN A 402 -4.19 15.38 -5.40
C GLN A 402 -4.48 13.90 -5.72
N ALA A 403 -3.46 13.10 -6.02
CA ALA A 403 -3.60 11.67 -6.29
C ALA A 403 -4.27 10.90 -5.14
N SER A 404 -3.99 11.28 -3.90
CA SER A 404 -4.56 10.64 -2.70
C SER A 404 -6.02 11.04 -2.43
N GLU A 405 -6.51 12.12 -3.06
CA GLU A 405 -7.87 12.63 -2.91
C GLU A 405 -8.81 12.23 -4.05
N VAL A 406 -8.28 11.69 -5.15
CA VAL A 406 -9.09 11.32 -6.34
C VAL A 406 -10.27 10.45 -5.94
N ARG A 407 -10.00 9.33 -5.27
CA ARG A 407 -11.05 8.38 -4.89
C ARG A 407 -12.07 8.96 -3.92
N LYS A 408 -11.65 9.84 -3.03
CA LYS A 408 -12.59 10.54 -2.13
C LYS A 408 -13.56 11.39 -2.94
N LYS A 409 -13.05 12.12 -3.92
CA LYS A 409 -13.89 12.94 -4.82
C LYS A 409 -14.82 12.09 -5.69
N GLU A 410 -14.36 10.95 -6.20
CA GLU A 410 -15.17 9.98 -6.95
C GLU A 410 -16.33 9.44 -6.09
N ILE A 411 -16.07 9.09 -4.83
CA ILE A 411 -17.10 8.63 -3.88
C ILE A 411 -18.09 9.77 -3.59
N GLU A 412 -17.61 10.99 -3.35
CA GLU A 412 -18.45 12.16 -3.08
C GLU A 412 -19.36 12.51 -4.27
N LYS A 413 -18.87 12.34 -5.48
CA LYS A 413 -19.66 12.52 -6.73
C LYS A 413 -20.59 11.35 -7.04
N GLY A 414 -20.45 10.22 -6.36
CA GLY A 414 -21.22 9.00 -6.64
C GLY A 414 -20.75 8.23 -7.88
N GLU A 415 -19.57 8.53 -8.40
CA GLU A 415 -18.96 7.87 -9.55
C GLU A 415 -18.44 6.46 -9.20
N VAL A 416 -18.18 6.22 -7.92
CA VAL A 416 -17.74 4.92 -7.40
C VAL A 416 -18.75 4.40 -6.40
N GLU A 417 -19.26 3.20 -6.64
CA GLU A 417 -20.13 2.52 -5.68
C GLU A 417 -19.37 2.21 -4.38
N ASN A 418 -20.05 2.41 -3.25
CA ASN A 418 -19.51 2.01 -1.97
C ASN A 418 -19.27 0.49 -1.95
N PRO A 419 -18.10 0.03 -1.53
CA PRO A 419 -17.83 -1.39 -1.46
C PRO A 419 -18.71 -2.08 -0.43
N ILE A 420 -19.06 -3.33 -0.70
CA ILE A 420 -19.87 -4.19 0.17
C ILE A 420 -18.92 -4.88 1.15
N ILE A 421 -19.22 -4.77 2.45
CA ILE A 421 -18.53 -5.56 3.49
C ILE A 421 -19.39 -6.77 3.82
N CYS A 422 -18.79 -7.95 3.74
CA CYS A 422 -19.49 -9.19 4.12
C CYS A 422 -19.73 -9.22 5.64
N PRO A 423 -20.98 -9.39 6.11
CA PRO A 423 -21.27 -9.37 7.54
C PRO A 423 -20.71 -10.59 8.28
N ARG A 424 -20.42 -11.68 7.57
CA ARG A 424 -19.94 -12.93 8.18
C ARG A 424 -18.41 -12.97 8.34
N CYS A 425 -17.67 -12.49 7.33
CA CYS A 425 -16.21 -12.62 7.32
C CYS A 425 -15.45 -11.30 7.10
N MET A 426 -16.16 -10.17 7.00
CA MET A 426 -15.61 -8.82 6.79
C MET A 426 -14.85 -8.63 5.47
N LEU A 427 -15.00 -9.55 4.50
CA LEU A 427 -14.42 -9.38 3.17
C LEU A 427 -15.04 -8.15 2.49
N VAL A 428 -14.18 -7.23 2.08
CA VAL A 428 -14.56 -6.05 1.30
C VAL A 428 -14.55 -6.39 -0.19
N ARG A 429 -15.62 -6.07 -0.91
CA ARG A 429 -15.78 -6.39 -2.32
C ARG A 429 -16.59 -5.33 -3.05
N LYS A 430 -16.43 -5.24 -4.37
CA LYS A 430 -17.09 -4.24 -5.19
C LYS A 430 -18.58 -4.56 -5.40
N SER A 431 -18.95 -5.81 -5.63
CA SER A 431 -20.31 -6.24 -5.95
C SER A 431 -20.53 -7.75 -5.75
N GLY A 432 -21.75 -8.22 -5.94
CA GLY A 432 -22.13 -9.64 -5.96
C GLY A 432 -22.94 -10.08 -4.74
N PHE A 433 -23.85 -11.05 -4.91
CA PHE A 433 -24.70 -11.56 -3.84
C PHE A 433 -24.00 -12.57 -2.91
N LYS A 434 -23.09 -13.37 -3.47
CA LYS A 434 -22.37 -14.40 -2.72
C LYS A 434 -20.97 -13.93 -2.37
N CYS A 435 -20.59 -14.06 -1.11
CA CYS A 435 -19.25 -13.69 -0.64
C CYS A 435 -18.22 -14.73 -1.12
N PRO A 436 -17.20 -14.33 -1.89
CA PRO A 436 -16.18 -15.26 -2.36
C PRO A 436 -15.25 -15.76 -1.23
N GLY A 437 -15.21 -15.07 -0.09
CA GLY A 437 -14.36 -15.46 1.04
C GLY A 437 -14.97 -16.55 1.93
N CYS A 438 -16.30 -16.50 2.18
CA CYS A 438 -16.96 -17.41 3.12
C CYS A 438 -18.25 -18.05 2.59
N GLY A 439 -18.61 -17.79 1.35
CA GLY A 439 -19.83 -18.31 0.73
C GLY A 439 -21.14 -17.70 1.24
N TYR A 440 -21.08 -16.70 2.14
CA TYR A 440 -22.27 -16.03 2.66
C TYR A 440 -23.06 -15.42 1.49
N THR A 441 -24.36 -15.70 1.43
CA THR A 441 -25.28 -15.14 0.45
C THR A 441 -26.10 -14.05 1.16
N HIS A 442 -26.09 -12.82 0.62
CA HIS A 442 -26.96 -11.77 1.11
C HIS A 442 -28.41 -12.17 0.77
N SER A 443 -29.16 -12.56 1.77
CA SER A 443 -30.60 -12.72 1.62
C SER A 443 -31.27 -11.34 1.63
N ASP A 444 -32.42 -11.20 0.98
CA ASP A 444 -33.18 -9.95 0.88
C ASP A 444 -33.72 -9.42 2.22
N SER A 445 -33.17 -9.82 3.35
CA SER A 445 -33.59 -9.33 4.65
C SER A 445 -33.14 -7.88 4.85
N ARG A 446 -34.07 -6.98 4.82
CA ARG A 446 -33.93 -5.50 4.88
C ARG A 446 -33.55 -4.97 6.27
N ARG A 447 -32.70 -5.68 7.04
CA ARG A 447 -32.29 -5.21 8.37
C ARG A 447 -30.79 -4.96 8.43
N MET A 448 -30.43 -3.68 8.55
CA MET A 448 -29.07 -3.28 8.96
C MET A 448 -28.96 -3.36 10.48
N VAL A 449 -27.98 -4.11 10.96
CA VAL A 449 -27.58 -4.08 12.37
C VAL A 449 -26.21 -3.40 12.44
N ILE A 450 -26.16 -2.22 13.02
CA ILE A 450 -24.92 -1.50 13.28
C ILE A 450 -24.52 -1.78 14.72
N GLN A 451 -23.43 -2.49 14.92
CA GLN A 451 -22.89 -2.74 16.25
C GLN A 451 -21.66 -1.85 16.47
N ARG A 452 -21.74 -0.92 17.41
CA ARG A 452 -20.61 -0.07 17.82
C ARG A 452 -19.71 -0.83 18.80
N ASN A 453 -18.48 -0.39 18.95
CA ASN A 453 -17.38 -0.94 19.77
C ASN A 453 -16.48 -1.96 19.07
N GLY A 454 -16.11 -1.69 17.79
CA GLY A 454 -15.12 -2.51 17.06
C GLY A 454 -15.60 -3.91 16.72
N GLN A 455 -16.87 -4.23 16.94
CA GLN A 455 -17.53 -5.47 16.55
C GLN A 455 -18.38 -5.28 15.29
N LEU A 456 -18.53 -6.32 14.54
CA LEU A 456 -19.09 -6.49 13.19
C LEU A 456 -20.31 -5.62 12.87
N ILE A 457 -20.28 -4.96 11.70
CA ILE A 457 -21.43 -4.35 11.06
C ILE A 457 -21.98 -5.32 10.03
N SER A 458 -23.26 -5.70 10.14
CA SER A 458 -24.00 -6.42 9.11
C SER A 458 -24.78 -5.42 8.26
N LEU A 459 -24.53 -5.45 6.95
CA LEU A 459 -25.29 -4.70 5.96
C LEU A 459 -26.08 -5.70 5.11
N ASP A 460 -27.35 -5.91 5.44
CA ASP A 460 -28.27 -6.72 4.65
C ASP A 460 -29.09 -5.82 3.71
N GLY A 461 -28.97 -6.01 2.40
CA GLY A 461 -29.80 -5.40 1.38
C GLY A 461 -29.06 -4.69 0.24
N PRO A 462 -29.75 -4.51 -0.93
CA PRO A 462 -29.21 -3.72 -2.03
C PRO A 462 -29.04 -2.25 -1.63
N PRO A 463 -28.17 -1.47 -2.31
CA PRO A 463 -27.93 -0.08 -1.97
C PRO A 463 -29.25 0.70 -2.06
N VAL A 464 -29.75 1.11 -0.92
CA VAL A 464 -30.91 1.99 -0.84
C VAL A 464 -30.44 3.37 -1.29
N SER A 465 -31.02 3.85 -2.41
CA SER A 465 -30.92 5.25 -2.83
C SER A 465 -31.17 6.16 -1.63
N LYS A 466 -30.21 7.03 -1.33
CA LYS A 466 -30.23 8.21 -0.43
C LYS A 466 -31.51 8.40 0.41
N VAL A 467 -31.85 7.48 1.28
CA VAL A 467 -32.71 7.77 2.40
C VAL A 467 -31.83 8.41 3.47
N LYS A 468 -32.09 9.66 3.80
CA LYS A 468 -31.55 10.28 5.00
C LYS A 468 -31.97 9.38 6.18
N VAL A 469 -31.11 8.46 6.57
CA VAL A 469 -31.32 7.65 7.77
C VAL A 469 -31.23 8.64 8.93
N LYS A 470 -32.38 9.06 9.44
CA LYS A 470 -32.40 9.63 10.79
C LYS A 470 -31.78 8.57 11.68
N ARG A 471 -30.59 8.85 12.23
CA ARG A 471 -29.95 8.00 13.22
C ARG A 471 -30.96 7.76 14.31
N LYS A 472 -31.55 6.56 14.42
CA LYS A 472 -32.26 6.15 15.60
C LYS A 472 -31.19 6.07 16.68
N SER A 473 -31.14 7.09 17.54
CA SER A 473 -30.35 7.00 18.75
C SER A 473 -30.88 5.84 19.57
N ASP A 474 -30.00 5.16 20.26
CA ASP A 474 -30.27 4.07 21.16
C ASP A 474 -31.41 4.44 22.11
N SER A 475 -32.35 3.53 22.32
CA SER A 475 -33.52 3.76 23.18
C SER A 475 -33.11 4.21 24.61
N GLU A 476 -31.98 3.74 25.11
CA GLU A 476 -31.40 4.15 26.39
C GLU A 476 -30.96 5.63 26.34
N THR A 477 -30.24 6.02 25.30
CA THR A 477 -29.79 7.42 25.14
C THR A 477 -30.98 8.39 25.01
N GLN A 478 -32.03 8.00 24.28
CA GLN A 478 -33.23 8.83 24.15
C GLN A 478 -34.02 8.90 25.46
N TRP A 479 -34.08 7.79 26.20
CA TRP A 479 -34.73 7.76 27.51
C TRP A 479 -34.00 8.69 28.49
N ILE A 480 -32.67 8.62 28.54
CA ILE A 480 -31.83 9.50 29.35
C ILE A 480 -32.04 10.97 28.99
N ARG A 481 -32.11 11.31 27.70
CA ARG A 481 -32.40 12.66 27.21
C ARG A 481 -33.76 13.18 27.66
N CYS A 482 -34.82 12.39 27.54
CA CYS A 482 -36.15 12.76 27.96
C CYS A 482 -36.22 12.97 29.49
N TYR A 483 -35.60 12.07 30.25
CA TYR A 483 -35.52 12.16 31.70
C TYR A 483 -34.72 13.39 32.15
N TYR A 484 -33.59 13.67 31.57
CA TYR A 484 -32.75 14.85 31.87
C TYR A 484 -33.49 16.17 31.58
N ARG A 485 -34.16 16.26 30.42
CA ARG A 485 -34.96 17.45 30.08
C ARG A 485 -36.12 17.70 31.09
N CYS A 486 -36.74 16.63 31.56
CA CYS A 486 -37.79 16.72 32.55
C CYS A 486 -37.26 17.06 33.94
N SER A 487 -36.12 16.48 34.35
CA SER A 487 -35.50 16.77 35.66
C SER A 487 -35.06 18.23 35.78
N LYS A 488 -34.46 18.80 34.73
CA LYS A 488 -34.10 20.23 34.68
C LYS A 488 -35.28 21.19 34.76
N SER A 489 -36.47 20.72 34.39
CA SER A 489 -37.69 21.51 34.37
C SER A 489 -38.61 21.20 35.56
N ASN A 490 -38.11 20.55 36.60
CA ASN A 490 -38.89 20.07 37.77
C ASN A 490 -40.13 19.22 37.39
N ARG A 491 -40.03 18.47 36.31
CA ARG A 491 -41.09 17.58 35.82
C ARG A 491 -40.92 16.18 36.40
N THR A 492 -42.01 15.45 36.54
CA THR A 492 -42.02 14.10 37.15
C THR A 492 -41.53 13.03 36.18
N PHE A 493 -41.14 11.85 36.70
CA PHE A 493 -40.80 10.65 35.93
C PHE A 493 -41.89 10.28 34.90
N ASN A 494 -43.16 10.39 35.24
CA ASN A 494 -44.28 10.10 34.35
C ASN A 494 -44.31 11.08 33.15
N GLN A 495 -43.88 12.32 33.35
CA GLN A 495 -43.77 13.30 32.25
C GLN A 495 -42.59 13.01 31.36
N ALA A 496 -41.47 12.49 31.89
CA ALA A 496 -40.35 12.02 31.07
C ALA A 496 -40.75 10.78 30.23
N TYR A 497 -41.51 9.89 30.83
CA TYR A 497 -42.07 8.73 30.13
C TYR A 497 -43.01 9.14 28.98
N ALA A 498 -43.95 10.05 29.26
CA ALA A 498 -44.87 10.58 28.25
C ALA A 498 -44.10 11.28 27.09
N LEU A 499 -43.06 12.04 27.43
CA LEU A 499 -42.20 12.72 26.46
C LEU A 499 -41.46 11.71 25.55
N PHE A 500 -40.91 10.65 26.15
CA PHE A 500 -40.25 9.59 25.40
C PHE A 500 -41.21 8.89 24.44
N VAL A 501 -42.39 8.49 24.90
CA VAL A 501 -43.41 7.85 24.06
C VAL A 501 -43.85 8.77 22.92
N HIS A 502 -44.01 10.06 23.22
CA HIS A 502 -44.38 11.06 22.21
C HIS A 502 -43.28 11.25 21.15
N GLU A 503 -42.00 11.35 21.55
CA GLU A 503 -40.90 11.60 20.65
C GLU A 503 -40.46 10.35 19.83
N GLN A 504 -40.59 9.16 20.44
CA GLN A 504 -40.09 7.92 19.83
C GLN A 504 -41.20 7.06 19.21
N GLY A 505 -42.44 7.25 19.56
CA GLY A 505 -43.59 6.49 19.07
C GLY A 505 -43.71 5.07 19.65
N TYR A 506 -42.92 4.73 20.66
CA TYR A 506 -42.97 3.44 21.37
C TYR A 506 -42.59 3.61 22.85
N HIS A 507 -42.91 2.60 23.67
CA HIS A 507 -42.61 2.64 25.09
C HIS A 507 -41.12 2.32 25.36
N PRO A 508 -40.49 2.98 26.35
CA PRO A 508 -39.13 2.64 26.74
C PRO A 508 -39.08 1.17 27.22
N PRO A 509 -37.99 0.42 26.95
CA PRO A 509 -37.80 -0.96 27.39
C PRO A 509 -38.05 -1.13 28.91
N ARG A 510 -38.57 -2.31 29.33
CA ARG A 510 -38.93 -2.55 30.73
C ARG A 510 -37.76 -2.41 31.70
N ASP A 511 -36.59 -2.86 31.29
CA ASP A 511 -35.33 -2.77 32.01
C ASP A 511 -34.88 -1.33 32.25
N LEU A 512 -35.17 -0.41 31.35
CA LEU A 512 -34.89 1.02 31.53
C LEU A 512 -35.90 1.75 32.43
N ARG A 513 -37.11 1.22 32.57
CA ARG A 513 -38.15 1.82 33.40
C ARG A 513 -37.91 1.66 34.92
N PHE A 514 -37.17 0.62 35.29
CA PHE A 514 -36.96 0.22 36.69
C PHE A 514 -35.50 0.25 37.12
N MET A 515 -34.60 0.83 36.31
CA MET A 515 -33.21 1.00 36.75
C MET A 515 -33.15 1.92 37.97
N PRO A 516 -32.70 1.43 39.14
CA PRO A 516 -32.33 2.30 40.23
C PRO A 516 -31.08 3.06 39.81
N ILE A 517 -31.26 4.28 39.34
CA ILE A 517 -30.16 5.16 38.97
C ILE A 517 -29.73 5.83 40.28
N ASN A 518 -28.57 5.44 40.85
CA ASN A 518 -27.95 6.25 41.87
C ASN A 518 -27.48 7.58 41.23
N GLU A 519 -27.40 8.65 42.00
CA GLU A 519 -27.14 10.00 41.49
C GLU A 519 -25.81 10.10 40.71
N ILE A 520 -24.78 9.35 41.09
CA ILE A 520 -23.43 9.38 40.50
C ILE A 520 -23.45 8.79 39.09
N ASP A 521 -24.02 7.61 38.89
CA ASP A 521 -24.18 6.98 37.56
C ASP A 521 -25.04 7.83 36.61
N TRP A 522 -26.00 8.57 37.20
CA TRP A 522 -26.85 9.48 36.47
C TRP A 522 -26.08 10.66 35.88
N TYR A 523 -25.23 11.32 36.68
CA TYR A 523 -24.43 12.46 36.22
C TYR A 523 -23.41 12.05 35.17
N GLU A 524 -22.72 10.92 35.30
CA GLU A 524 -21.80 10.40 34.33
C GLU A 524 -22.46 10.06 32.97
N ARG A 525 -23.68 9.52 33.02
CA ARG A 525 -24.46 9.23 31.79
C ARG A 525 -25.00 10.50 31.15
N CYS A 526 -25.40 11.49 31.90
CA CYS A 526 -25.81 12.81 31.40
C CYS A 526 -24.65 13.57 30.75
N ASP A 527 -23.44 13.49 31.28
CA ASP A 527 -22.27 14.15 30.71
C ASP A 527 -21.82 13.47 29.37
N ARG A 528 -21.97 12.17 29.22
CA ARG A 528 -21.79 11.49 27.94
C ARG A 528 -22.79 11.96 26.87
N VAL A 529 -24.06 12.13 27.25
CA VAL A 529 -25.11 12.63 26.34
C VAL A 529 -24.85 14.08 25.95
N LYS A 530 -24.35 14.92 26.85
CA LYS A 530 -23.95 16.31 26.53
C LYS A 530 -22.77 16.37 25.53
N GLN A 531 -21.81 15.48 25.68
CA GLN A 531 -20.66 15.42 24.73
C GLN A 531 -21.08 14.98 23.33
N ASP A 532 -22.12 14.15 23.22
CA ASP A 532 -22.66 13.72 21.90
C ASP A 532 -23.55 14.79 21.26
N ASP A 533 -24.22 15.65 22.01
CA ASP A 533 -25.03 16.76 21.45
C ASP A 533 -24.17 17.98 21.03
N LEU A 534 -22.92 18.06 21.47
CA LEU A 534 -21.93 19.07 21.03
C LEU A 534 -21.10 18.62 19.81
N ARG A 535 -21.33 17.43 19.28
CA ARG A 535 -20.77 16.88 18.05
C ARG A 535 -21.84 16.76 16.96
#